data_14b2f5ba6a1aa754fba415d1116afe78
#
_entry.id   14b2f5ba6a1aa754fba415d1116afe78
#
_cell.length_a   1.000
_cell.length_b   1.000
_cell.length_c   1.000
_cell.angle_alpha   90.00
_cell.angle_beta   90.00
_cell.angle_gamma   90.00
#
_symmetry.space_group_name_H-M   'P 1'
#
loop_
_entity.id
_entity.type
_entity.pdbx_description
1 polymer ?
#
loop_
_entity_poly.entity_id
_entity_poly.type
_entity_poly.pdbx_seq_one_letter_code
_entity_poly.pdbx_strand_id
1 'polypeptide(L)'
;VRRQRQMCIRDRYTAVDARDLPGMADVDSSLLLFCSEIRKYCTVALSGECADEIFGGYPWYRDPKIRATYGFPWAQSTKYRMSFLNEELAEQINGITYVDQRYQETLKQSDILCGRTKEERRLREMVNLNMKWFMQTLLDRKDRMSMYNSLEVRVPFCDMRIAEYMYSVPWEYKDYQGYEKGLLREAVKGLLPDEVLWRKKSPYPKTWHPKYRELVSKQMEELLAQGNEPLLQIVKKEKLQELLHEDRSIPWYGQLMNTPQTIAYLLQVNYWMKAYHVQIQV
;
A
#
# COMPACT_ATOMS: atom_id res chain seq x y z
N VAL A 1 13.27 18.40 0.17
CA VAL A 1 14.08 17.14 0.09
C VAL A 1 14.86 16.89 1.39
N ARG A 2 15.57 17.88 1.97
CA ARG A 2 16.35 17.66 3.20
C ARG A 2 15.47 17.46 4.45
N ARG A 3 14.34 18.15 4.54
CA ARG A 3 13.34 17.96 5.60
C ARG A 3 12.67 16.58 5.52
N GLN A 4 12.22 16.15 4.34
CA GLN A 4 11.64 14.82 4.14
C GLN A 4 12.56 13.68 4.62
N ARG A 5 13.87 13.80 4.46
CA ARG A 5 14.85 12.76 4.86
C ARG A 5 14.95 12.56 6.36
N GLN A 6 15.04 13.64 7.12
CA GLN A 6 15.07 13.57 8.60
C GLN A 6 13.71 13.15 9.16
N MET A 7 12.64 13.52 8.48
CA MET A 7 11.26 13.27 8.84
C MET A 7 10.91 11.78 8.74
N CYS A 8 11.17 11.11 7.60
CA CYS A 8 10.88 9.68 7.44
C CYS A 8 11.59 8.76 8.45
N ILE A 9 12.66 9.23 9.07
CA ILE A 9 13.40 8.44 10.07
C ILE A 9 12.94 8.74 11.48
N ARG A 10 12.69 10.01 11.81
CA ARG A 10 12.25 10.43 13.16
C ARG A 10 10.78 10.11 13.42
N ASP A 11 9.94 10.40 12.42
CA ASP A 11 8.48 10.30 12.57
C ASP A 11 7.92 8.92 12.18
N ARG A 12 8.81 7.96 11.86
CA ARG A 12 8.42 6.60 11.51
C ARG A 12 7.66 5.91 12.64
N TYR A 13 8.10 6.08 13.86
CA TYR A 13 7.46 5.48 15.03
C TYR A 13 6.17 6.21 15.41
N THR A 14 6.15 7.54 15.27
CA THR A 14 4.92 8.33 15.41
C THR A 14 3.84 7.88 14.40
N ALA A 15 4.24 7.48 13.18
CA ALA A 15 3.31 6.93 12.22
C ALA A 15 2.77 5.55 12.62
N VAL A 16 3.56 4.74 13.34
CA VAL A 16 3.10 3.49 13.96
C VAL A 16 2.09 3.79 15.06
N ASP A 17 2.39 4.76 15.94
CA ASP A 17 1.48 5.16 17.02
C ASP A 17 0.17 5.73 16.47
N ALA A 18 0.24 6.53 15.41
CA ALA A 18 -0.95 7.08 14.74
C ALA A 18 -1.85 6.01 14.12
N ARG A 19 -1.26 4.89 13.73
CA ARG A 19 -1.96 3.78 13.07
C ARG A 19 -2.30 2.62 14.00
N ASP A 20 -1.69 2.54 15.16
CA ASP A 20 -1.68 1.40 16.10
C ASP A 20 -1.06 0.12 15.51
N LEU A 21 -0.45 0.19 14.34
CA LEU A 21 0.14 -0.92 13.59
C LEU A 21 1.33 -0.46 12.74
N PRO A 22 2.30 -1.34 12.47
CA PRO A 22 3.29 -1.10 11.43
C PRO A 22 2.63 -0.88 10.07
N GLY A 23 3.17 0.04 9.28
CA GLY A 23 2.60 0.42 8.00
C GLY A 23 3.62 0.59 6.88
N MET A 24 3.25 1.34 5.86
CA MET A 24 4.12 1.61 4.72
C MET A 24 5.21 2.64 5.08
N ALA A 25 6.22 2.19 5.74
CA ALA A 25 7.39 2.90 6.29
C ALA A 25 7.48 4.42 5.98
N ASP A 26 8.13 4.80 4.87
CA ASP A 26 8.33 6.20 4.49
C ASP A 26 7.08 6.90 3.93
N VAL A 27 6.11 6.13 3.41
CA VAL A 27 4.84 6.66 2.89
C VAL A 27 3.96 7.16 4.02
N ASP A 28 3.78 6.36 5.06
CA ASP A 28 2.92 6.72 6.20
C ASP A 28 3.50 7.92 6.97
N SER A 29 4.82 7.92 7.23
CA SER A 29 5.50 9.04 7.88
C SER A 29 5.38 10.34 7.08
N SER A 30 5.56 10.28 5.77
CA SER A 30 5.45 11.47 4.93
C SER A 30 4.02 11.99 4.83
N LEU A 31 3.02 11.09 4.83
CA LEU A 31 1.62 11.47 4.85
C LEU A 31 1.23 12.12 6.19
N LEU A 32 1.69 11.56 7.31
CA LEU A 32 1.48 12.12 8.64
C LEU A 32 1.95 13.58 8.72
N LEU A 33 3.16 13.83 8.24
CA LEU A 33 3.74 15.18 8.22
C LEU A 33 3.02 16.12 7.26
N PHE A 34 2.63 15.62 6.11
CA PHE A 34 1.84 16.39 5.14
C PHE A 34 0.50 16.82 5.75
N CYS A 35 -0.17 15.91 6.45
CA CYS A 35 -1.41 16.23 7.17
C CYS A 35 -1.19 17.27 8.28
N SER A 36 -0.08 17.18 9.01
CA SER A 36 0.32 18.19 10.01
C SER A 36 0.50 19.58 9.40
N GLU A 37 1.12 19.67 8.21
CA GLU A 37 1.26 20.96 7.53
C GLU A 37 -0.08 21.51 7.03
N ILE A 38 -0.95 20.68 6.44
CA ILE A 38 -2.29 21.09 5.98
C ILE A 38 -3.14 21.58 7.15
N ARG A 39 -3.05 20.90 8.29
CA ARG A 39 -3.84 21.24 9.48
C ARG A 39 -3.61 22.69 9.98
N LYS A 40 -2.48 23.26 9.68
CA LYS A 40 -2.18 24.68 10.02
C LYS A 40 -3.09 25.68 9.28
N TYR A 41 -3.67 25.26 8.16
CA TYR A 41 -4.46 26.13 7.28
C TYR A 41 -5.95 25.78 7.25
N CYS A 42 -6.31 24.53 7.51
CA CYS A 42 -7.71 24.09 7.49
C CYS A 42 -7.95 22.90 8.43
N THR A 43 -9.22 22.69 8.79
CA THR A 43 -9.69 21.55 9.61
C THR A 43 -10.24 20.41 8.76
N VAL A 44 -10.64 20.70 7.52
CA VAL A 44 -11.20 19.75 6.56
C VAL A 44 -10.47 19.89 5.24
N ALA A 45 -10.11 18.76 4.64
CA ALA A 45 -9.50 18.70 3.30
C ALA A 45 -10.23 17.70 2.41
N LEU A 46 -10.23 17.93 1.10
CA LEU A 46 -10.71 16.98 0.10
C LEU A 46 -9.54 16.21 -0.49
N SER A 47 -9.72 14.89 -0.68
CA SER A 47 -8.72 14.00 -1.28
C SER A 47 -9.27 13.27 -2.50
N GLY A 48 -8.40 13.05 -3.49
CA GLY A 48 -8.69 12.23 -4.67
C GLY A 48 -8.58 10.72 -4.47
N GLU A 49 -8.48 10.23 -3.24
CA GLU A 49 -8.49 8.78 -2.96
C GLU A 49 -9.74 8.10 -3.55
N CYS A 50 -9.65 6.83 -3.82
CA CYS A 50 -10.66 5.99 -4.46
C CYS A 50 -10.82 6.19 -5.98
N ALA A 51 -10.35 7.30 -6.57
CA ALA A 51 -10.49 7.52 -8.00
C ALA A 51 -9.73 6.48 -8.84
N ASP A 52 -8.57 6.02 -8.39
CA ASP A 52 -7.79 5.01 -9.12
C ASP A 52 -8.43 3.62 -9.05
N GLU A 53 -9.06 3.28 -7.94
CA GLU A 53 -9.79 2.03 -7.72
C GLU A 53 -11.04 1.96 -8.59
N ILE A 54 -11.81 3.03 -8.60
CA ILE A 54 -13.14 3.09 -9.23
C ILE A 54 -13.03 3.29 -10.74
N PHE A 55 -12.12 4.18 -11.18
CA PHE A 55 -11.95 4.55 -12.59
C PHE A 55 -10.78 3.83 -13.29
N GLY A 56 -10.10 2.89 -12.62
CA GLY A 56 -9.04 2.09 -13.24
C GLY A 56 -7.73 2.84 -13.48
N GLY A 57 -7.26 3.59 -12.49
CA GLY A 57 -6.04 4.40 -12.61
C GLY A 57 -4.72 3.66 -12.41
N TYR A 58 -4.73 2.40 -11.99
CA TYR A 58 -3.50 1.67 -11.68
C TYR A 58 -2.86 1.01 -12.90
N PRO A 59 -1.50 0.93 -12.96
CA PRO A 59 -0.79 0.32 -14.08
C PRO A 59 -1.14 -1.16 -14.30
N TRP A 60 -1.43 -1.91 -13.25
CA TRP A 60 -1.74 -3.34 -13.35
C TRP A 60 -3.00 -3.66 -14.16
N TYR A 61 -3.91 -2.71 -14.33
CA TYR A 61 -5.05 -2.89 -15.21
C TYR A 61 -4.66 -2.93 -16.69
N ARG A 62 -3.51 -2.34 -17.06
CA ARG A 62 -3.02 -2.23 -18.44
C ARG A 62 -1.93 -3.22 -18.78
N ASP A 63 -1.27 -3.78 -17.76
CA ASP A 63 -0.23 -4.79 -17.96
C ASP A 63 -0.85 -6.18 -18.19
N PRO A 64 -0.76 -6.74 -19.43
CA PRO A 64 -1.33 -8.04 -19.74
C PRO A 64 -0.76 -9.18 -18.88
N LYS A 65 0.52 -9.08 -18.47
CA LYS A 65 1.17 -10.09 -17.61
C LYS A 65 0.54 -10.09 -16.23
N ILE A 66 0.34 -8.90 -15.65
CA ILE A 66 -0.30 -8.78 -14.33
C ILE A 66 -1.77 -9.19 -14.42
N ARG A 67 -2.50 -8.81 -15.47
CA ARG A 67 -3.87 -9.28 -15.68
C ARG A 67 -3.98 -10.79 -15.75
N ALA A 68 -3.03 -11.46 -16.39
CA ALA A 68 -2.99 -12.92 -16.51
C ALA A 68 -2.57 -13.61 -15.19
N THR A 69 -2.01 -12.90 -14.23
CA THR A 69 -1.51 -13.48 -12.98
C THR A 69 -2.67 -13.82 -12.05
N TYR A 70 -2.62 -15.02 -11.47
CA TYR A 70 -3.57 -15.44 -10.43
C TYR A 70 -3.34 -14.69 -9.11
N GLY A 71 -4.43 -14.43 -8.38
CA GLY A 71 -4.38 -13.79 -7.05
C GLY A 71 -4.50 -12.26 -7.09
N PHE A 72 -4.11 -11.64 -6.00
CA PHE A 72 -4.15 -10.18 -5.85
C PHE A 72 -3.05 -9.51 -6.69
N PRO A 73 -3.38 -8.59 -7.62
CA PRO A 73 -2.38 -8.01 -8.53
C PRO A 73 -1.20 -7.31 -7.85
N TRP A 74 -1.43 -6.74 -6.68
CA TRP A 74 -0.43 -5.99 -5.91
C TRP A 74 0.33 -6.81 -4.86
N ALA A 75 -0.05 -8.08 -4.62
CA ALA A 75 0.47 -8.88 -3.52
C ALA A 75 1.04 -10.24 -4.00
N GLN A 76 1.89 -10.23 -5.02
CA GLN A 76 2.47 -11.45 -5.63
C GLN A 76 3.67 -12.01 -4.84
N SER A 77 4.18 -11.30 -3.84
CA SER A 77 5.40 -11.68 -3.10
C SER A 77 5.14 -12.40 -1.77
N THR A 78 4.00 -13.06 -1.59
CA THR A 78 3.64 -13.72 -0.32
C THR A 78 4.68 -14.77 0.08
N LYS A 79 5.15 -15.61 -0.85
CA LYS A 79 6.20 -16.60 -0.58
C LYS A 79 7.50 -15.95 -0.06
N TYR A 80 7.90 -14.83 -0.67
CA TYR A 80 9.07 -14.07 -0.23
C TYR A 80 8.88 -13.51 1.19
N ARG A 81 7.72 -12.92 1.47
CA ARG A 81 7.41 -12.41 2.81
C ARG A 81 7.43 -13.52 3.88
N MET A 82 6.82 -14.67 3.58
CA MET A 82 6.81 -15.84 4.47
C MET A 82 8.21 -16.38 4.74
N SER A 83 9.17 -16.24 3.82
CA SER A 83 10.54 -16.72 4.01
C SER A 83 11.31 -16.00 5.12
N PHE A 84 10.83 -14.86 5.58
CA PHE A 84 11.41 -14.11 6.71
C PHE A 84 11.04 -14.69 8.07
N LEU A 85 9.87 -15.31 8.18
CA LEU A 85 9.40 -15.86 9.45
C LEU A 85 10.21 -17.09 9.86
N ASN A 86 10.35 -17.32 11.17
CA ASN A 86 10.85 -18.59 11.66
C ASN A 86 9.91 -19.73 11.20
N GLU A 87 10.40 -20.98 11.23
CA GLU A 87 9.69 -22.11 10.63
C GLU A 87 8.37 -22.41 11.32
N GLU A 88 8.39 -22.45 12.64
CA GLU A 88 7.22 -22.74 13.45
C GLU A 88 6.09 -21.74 13.20
N LEU A 89 6.39 -20.44 13.25
CA LEU A 89 5.42 -19.38 12.97
C LEU A 89 4.94 -19.40 11.50
N ALA A 90 5.85 -19.67 10.56
CA ALA A 90 5.50 -19.76 9.15
C ALA A 90 4.52 -20.92 8.86
N GLU A 91 4.72 -22.08 9.49
CA GLU A 91 3.82 -23.23 9.40
C GLU A 91 2.45 -22.93 10.00
N GLN A 92 2.41 -22.35 11.18
CA GLN A 92 1.15 -22.01 11.86
C GLN A 92 0.34 -20.98 11.12
N ILE A 93 0.97 -19.88 10.65
CA ILE A 93 0.28 -18.83 9.88
C ILE A 93 -0.20 -19.36 8.53
N ASN A 94 0.57 -20.25 7.89
CA ASN A 94 0.33 -20.73 6.53
C ASN A 94 -0.12 -19.63 5.58
N GLY A 95 0.65 -18.55 5.53
CA GLY A 95 0.25 -17.30 4.88
C GLY A 95 -0.07 -17.42 3.39
N ILE A 96 0.50 -18.42 2.70
CA ILE A 96 0.19 -18.68 1.29
C ILE A 96 -1.26 -19.17 1.16
N THR A 97 -1.64 -20.18 1.95
CA THR A 97 -3.02 -20.71 1.97
C THR A 97 -4.02 -19.66 2.44
N TYR A 98 -3.66 -18.87 3.47
CA TYR A 98 -4.50 -17.78 3.95
C TYR A 98 -4.81 -16.76 2.86
N VAL A 99 -3.79 -16.29 2.12
CA VAL A 99 -3.97 -15.30 1.05
C VAL A 99 -4.82 -15.89 -0.09
N ASP A 100 -4.60 -17.15 -0.46
CA ASP A 100 -5.41 -17.83 -1.48
C ASP A 100 -6.87 -17.97 -1.05
N GLN A 101 -7.13 -18.40 0.17
CA GLN A 101 -8.49 -18.50 0.71
C GLN A 101 -9.22 -17.15 0.69
N ARG A 102 -8.58 -16.07 1.13
CA ARG A 102 -9.16 -14.72 1.09
C ARG A 102 -9.46 -14.28 -0.35
N TYR A 103 -8.56 -14.59 -1.28
CA TYR A 103 -8.79 -14.33 -2.70
C TYR A 103 -10.01 -15.09 -3.22
N GLN A 104 -10.09 -16.40 -3.00
CA GLN A 104 -11.20 -17.25 -3.45
C GLN A 104 -12.54 -16.84 -2.82
N GLU A 105 -12.57 -16.58 -1.54
CA GLU A 105 -13.77 -16.11 -0.84
C GLU A 105 -14.27 -14.78 -1.40
N THR A 106 -13.34 -13.87 -1.71
CA THR A 106 -13.70 -12.58 -2.31
C THR A 106 -14.33 -12.76 -3.69
N LEU A 107 -13.79 -13.66 -4.51
CA LEU A 107 -14.36 -13.96 -5.83
C LEU A 107 -15.74 -14.62 -5.74
N LYS A 108 -15.93 -15.55 -4.80
CA LYS A 108 -17.23 -16.21 -4.58
C LYS A 108 -18.35 -15.25 -4.18
N GLN A 109 -17.98 -14.17 -3.45
CA GLN A 109 -18.92 -13.13 -3.03
C GLN A 109 -19.15 -12.05 -4.09
N SER A 110 -18.49 -12.17 -5.25
CA SER A 110 -18.56 -11.16 -6.30
C SER A 110 -19.62 -11.52 -7.32
N ASP A 111 -20.59 -10.63 -7.55
CA ASP A 111 -21.51 -10.72 -8.67
C ASP A 111 -20.76 -10.37 -9.98
N ILE A 112 -20.11 -11.39 -10.53
CA ILE A 112 -19.46 -11.25 -11.82
C ILE A 112 -20.48 -11.58 -12.89
N LEU A 113 -20.95 -10.53 -13.57
CA LEU A 113 -21.96 -10.65 -14.62
C LEU A 113 -21.56 -11.70 -15.66
N CYS A 114 -22.43 -12.70 -15.87
CA CYS A 114 -22.28 -13.72 -16.89
C CYS A 114 -22.33 -13.13 -18.31
N GLY A 115 -21.73 -13.84 -19.28
CA GLY A 115 -21.88 -13.52 -20.70
C GLY A 115 -20.82 -12.60 -21.31
N ARG A 116 -19.81 -12.19 -20.55
CA ARG A 116 -18.72 -11.35 -21.04
C ARG A 116 -17.44 -12.13 -21.33
N THR A 117 -16.50 -11.48 -22.02
CA THR A 117 -15.22 -12.11 -22.36
C THR A 117 -14.42 -12.48 -21.10
N LYS A 118 -13.47 -13.42 -21.22
CA LYS A 118 -12.58 -13.82 -20.13
C LYS A 118 -11.78 -12.63 -19.59
N GLU A 119 -11.33 -11.74 -20.47
CA GLU A 119 -10.58 -10.54 -20.13
C GLU A 119 -11.43 -9.56 -19.31
N GLU A 120 -12.64 -9.30 -19.76
CA GLU A 120 -13.55 -8.39 -19.06
C GLU A 120 -13.94 -8.90 -17.67
N ARG A 121 -14.18 -10.21 -17.54
CA ARG A 121 -14.38 -10.82 -16.24
C ARG A 121 -13.19 -10.59 -15.31
N ARG A 122 -11.97 -10.80 -15.82
CA ARG A 122 -10.76 -10.58 -15.03
C ARG A 122 -10.61 -9.12 -14.60
N LEU A 123 -10.91 -8.16 -15.46
CA LEU A 123 -10.88 -6.73 -15.11
C LEU A 123 -11.91 -6.39 -14.01
N ARG A 124 -13.10 -6.97 -14.06
CA ARG A 124 -14.11 -6.80 -13.01
C ARG A 124 -13.69 -7.43 -11.69
N GLU A 125 -13.10 -8.64 -11.72
CA GLU A 125 -12.48 -9.24 -10.54
C GLU A 125 -11.45 -8.31 -9.93
N MET A 126 -10.55 -7.75 -10.73
CA MET A 126 -9.52 -6.83 -10.27
C MET A 126 -10.10 -5.57 -9.65
N VAL A 127 -11.15 -4.98 -10.22
CA VAL A 127 -11.85 -3.83 -9.62
C VAL A 127 -12.44 -4.21 -8.27
N ASN A 128 -13.13 -5.33 -8.18
CA ASN A 128 -13.71 -5.80 -6.91
C ASN A 128 -12.64 -6.07 -5.85
N LEU A 129 -11.55 -6.73 -6.21
CA LEU A 129 -10.41 -6.96 -5.31
C LEU A 129 -9.82 -5.62 -4.83
N ASN A 130 -9.65 -4.65 -5.72
CA ASN A 130 -9.15 -3.31 -5.36
C ASN A 130 -10.10 -2.61 -4.37
N MET A 131 -11.39 -2.62 -4.63
CA MET A 131 -12.37 -1.97 -3.74
C MET A 131 -12.43 -2.62 -2.36
N LYS A 132 -12.44 -3.97 -2.30
CA LYS A 132 -12.59 -4.71 -1.03
C LYS A 132 -11.32 -4.76 -0.19
N TRP A 133 -10.12 -4.65 -0.77
CA TRP A 133 -8.87 -4.86 -0.06
C TRP A 133 -7.93 -3.67 -0.14
N PHE A 134 -7.56 -3.27 -1.36
CA PHE A 134 -6.53 -2.24 -1.55
C PHE A 134 -7.04 -0.85 -1.13
N MET A 135 -8.24 -0.50 -1.58
CA MET A 135 -8.89 0.77 -1.24
C MET A 135 -9.07 0.92 0.27
N GLN A 136 -9.53 -0.13 0.97
CA GLN A 136 -9.68 -0.09 2.42
C GLN A 136 -8.36 0.21 3.13
N THR A 137 -7.26 -0.40 2.67
CA THR A 137 -5.92 -0.14 3.22
C THR A 137 -5.50 1.32 3.02
N LEU A 138 -5.83 1.91 1.87
CA LEU A 138 -5.51 3.31 1.57
C LEU A 138 -6.36 4.27 2.40
N LEU A 139 -7.66 3.98 2.55
CA LEU A 139 -8.58 4.78 3.37
C LEU A 139 -8.19 4.75 4.83
N ASP A 140 -7.92 3.57 5.41
CA ASP A 140 -7.44 3.41 6.79
C ASP A 140 -6.16 4.24 7.02
N ARG A 141 -5.18 4.11 6.13
CA ARG A 141 -3.95 4.91 6.21
C ARG A 141 -4.23 6.41 6.15
N LYS A 142 -5.09 6.85 5.23
CA LYS A 142 -5.44 8.25 5.07
C LYS A 142 -6.11 8.79 6.33
N ASP A 143 -7.10 8.08 6.84
CA ASP A 143 -7.85 8.44 8.03
C ASP A 143 -6.93 8.53 9.26
N ARG A 144 -6.17 7.48 9.54
CA ARG A 144 -5.27 7.41 10.69
C ARG A 144 -4.24 8.53 10.69
N MET A 145 -3.57 8.77 9.56
CA MET A 145 -2.53 9.81 9.46
C MET A 145 -3.12 11.23 9.54
N SER A 146 -4.29 11.45 9.00
CA SER A 146 -4.94 12.77 9.03
C SER A 146 -5.58 13.05 10.40
N MET A 147 -6.32 12.09 10.95
CA MET A 147 -7.01 12.25 12.23
C MET A 147 -6.04 12.38 13.42
N TYR A 148 -4.88 11.73 13.36
CA TYR A 148 -3.81 11.96 14.35
C TYR A 148 -3.41 13.45 14.44
N ASN A 149 -3.53 14.17 13.33
CA ASN A 149 -3.29 15.60 13.26
C ASN A 149 -4.58 16.44 13.41
N SER A 150 -5.70 15.85 13.79
CA SER A 150 -7.02 16.52 13.87
C SER A 150 -7.44 17.17 12.55
N LEU A 151 -7.06 16.56 11.42
CA LEU A 151 -7.45 16.96 10.06
C LEU A 151 -8.48 15.96 9.52
N GLU A 152 -9.72 16.42 9.30
CA GLU A 152 -10.73 15.61 8.64
C GLU A 152 -10.47 15.57 7.12
N VAL A 153 -10.29 14.36 6.56
CA VAL A 153 -10.14 14.21 5.12
C VAL A 153 -11.36 13.53 4.52
N ARG A 154 -12.02 14.21 3.60
CA ARG A 154 -13.17 13.69 2.86
C ARG A 154 -12.74 13.18 1.49
N VAL A 155 -13.35 12.08 1.05
CA VAL A 155 -13.01 11.33 -0.18
C VAL A 155 -14.22 11.25 -1.12
N PRO A 156 -14.54 12.30 -1.88
CA PRO A 156 -15.76 12.35 -2.70
C PRO A 156 -15.89 11.20 -3.70
N PHE A 157 -14.77 10.67 -4.23
CA PHE A 157 -14.79 9.53 -5.14
C PHE A 157 -15.20 8.22 -4.48
N CYS A 158 -15.20 8.14 -3.15
CA CYS A 158 -15.66 6.97 -2.41
C CYS A 158 -17.19 7.00 -2.14
N ASP A 159 -17.93 7.92 -2.78
CA ASP A 159 -19.39 7.93 -2.73
C ASP A 159 -19.92 6.63 -3.34
N MET A 160 -20.77 5.94 -2.57
CA MET A 160 -21.33 4.63 -2.94
C MET A 160 -22.06 4.70 -4.29
N ARG A 161 -22.77 5.80 -4.58
CA ARG A 161 -23.49 5.99 -5.84
C ARG A 161 -22.52 6.03 -7.04
N ILE A 162 -21.35 6.67 -6.89
CA ILE A 162 -20.31 6.68 -7.92
C ILE A 162 -19.71 5.29 -8.05
N ALA A 163 -19.42 4.61 -6.96
CA ALA A 163 -18.83 3.28 -6.96
C ALA A 163 -19.75 2.26 -7.65
N GLU A 164 -21.04 2.23 -7.31
CA GLU A 164 -22.05 1.35 -7.93
C GLU A 164 -22.22 1.62 -9.42
N TYR A 165 -22.36 2.89 -9.78
CA TYR A 165 -22.46 3.29 -11.19
C TYR A 165 -21.22 2.83 -11.98
N MET A 166 -20.03 3.18 -11.50
CA MET A 166 -18.78 2.86 -12.15
C MET A 166 -18.47 1.36 -12.19
N TYR A 167 -18.94 0.59 -11.21
CA TYR A 167 -18.79 -0.88 -11.25
C TYR A 167 -19.48 -1.48 -12.47
N SER A 168 -20.62 -0.93 -12.86
CA SER A 168 -21.40 -1.35 -14.03
C SER A 168 -20.85 -0.84 -15.37
N VAL A 169 -20.02 0.20 -15.37
CA VAL A 169 -19.45 0.79 -16.60
C VAL A 169 -18.45 -0.18 -17.25
N PRO A 170 -18.59 -0.47 -18.57
CA PRO A 170 -17.63 -1.28 -19.31
C PRO A 170 -16.22 -0.70 -19.26
N TRP A 171 -15.22 -1.60 -19.31
CA TRP A 171 -13.82 -1.18 -19.17
C TRP A 171 -13.36 -0.22 -20.25
N GLU A 172 -13.83 -0.36 -21.49
CA GLU A 172 -13.52 0.50 -22.62
C GLU A 172 -13.78 1.98 -22.38
N TYR A 173 -14.78 2.30 -21.54
CA TYR A 173 -15.03 3.69 -21.13
C TYR A 173 -14.10 4.14 -20.02
N LYS A 174 -13.74 3.25 -19.08
CA LYS A 174 -12.76 3.56 -18.02
C LYS A 174 -11.38 3.85 -18.60
N ASP A 175 -11.02 3.14 -19.66
CA ASP A 175 -9.76 3.26 -20.40
C ASP A 175 -9.95 4.04 -21.73
N TYR A 176 -10.89 4.96 -21.76
CA TYR A 176 -11.26 5.69 -22.96
C TYR A 176 -10.06 6.32 -23.66
N GLN A 177 -9.89 6.04 -24.95
CA GLN A 177 -8.73 6.43 -25.76
C GLN A 177 -7.36 5.96 -25.21
N GLY A 178 -7.35 4.91 -24.39
CA GLY A 178 -6.11 4.38 -23.76
C GLY A 178 -5.58 5.21 -22.61
N TYR A 179 -6.35 6.18 -22.12
CA TYR A 179 -5.96 6.99 -20.96
C TYR A 179 -6.44 6.38 -19.65
N GLU A 180 -5.56 6.41 -18.65
CA GLU A 180 -5.93 6.10 -17.27
C GLU A 180 -7.06 7.02 -16.80
N LYS A 181 -8.14 6.44 -16.26
CA LYS A 181 -9.32 7.18 -15.84
C LYS A 181 -9.95 8.00 -17.01
N GLY A 182 -9.96 7.43 -18.22
CA GLY A 182 -10.38 8.13 -19.43
C GLY A 182 -11.75 8.75 -19.32
N LEU A 183 -12.75 8.00 -18.81
CA LEU A 183 -14.11 8.52 -18.60
C LEU A 183 -14.12 9.75 -17.66
N LEU A 184 -13.36 9.67 -16.54
CA LEU A 184 -13.29 10.80 -15.60
C LEU A 184 -12.67 12.03 -16.27
N ARG A 185 -11.62 11.86 -17.08
CA ARG A 185 -10.97 12.95 -17.80
C ARG A 185 -11.92 13.63 -18.78
N GLU A 186 -12.67 12.85 -19.57
CA GLU A 186 -13.69 13.40 -20.47
C GLU A 186 -14.82 14.11 -19.72
N ALA A 187 -15.28 13.55 -18.58
CA ALA A 187 -16.35 14.15 -17.79
C ALA A 187 -15.97 15.52 -17.19
N VAL A 188 -14.69 15.77 -16.93
CA VAL A 188 -14.21 17.04 -16.36
C VAL A 188 -13.49 17.93 -17.38
N LYS A 189 -13.58 17.61 -18.66
CA LYS A 189 -13.01 18.39 -19.74
C LYS A 189 -13.64 19.80 -19.77
N GLY A 190 -12.80 20.81 -19.90
CA GLY A 190 -13.23 22.19 -19.80
C GLY A 190 -13.41 22.74 -18.38
N LEU A 191 -13.35 21.88 -17.34
CA LEU A 191 -13.36 22.30 -15.93
C LEU A 191 -11.95 22.43 -15.34
N LEU A 192 -10.97 21.77 -15.96
CA LEU A 192 -9.57 21.78 -15.52
C LEU A 192 -8.67 22.25 -16.67
N PRO A 193 -7.53 22.92 -16.37
CA PRO A 193 -6.49 23.15 -17.36
C PRO A 193 -5.99 21.85 -17.99
N ASP A 194 -5.70 21.85 -19.29
CA ASP A 194 -5.29 20.64 -20.03
C ASP A 194 -4.03 20.01 -19.47
N GLU A 195 -3.08 20.79 -18.98
CA GLU A 195 -1.85 20.30 -18.33
C GLU A 195 -2.14 19.49 -17.05
N VAL A 196 -3.23 19.76 -16.35
CA VAL A 196 -3.70 19.00 -15.19
C VAL A 196 -4.52 17.80 -15.63
N LEU A 197 -5.46 18.03 -16.56
CA LEU A 197 -6.38 17.03 -17.08
C LEU A 197 -5.66 15.83 -17.71
N TRP A 198 -4.63 16.08 -18.51
CA TRP A 198 -3.89 15.06 -19.26
C TRP A 198 -2.57 14.65 -18.61
N ARG A 199 -2.29 15.12 -17.40
CA ARG A 199 -1.08 14.74 -16.67
C ARG A 199 -1.01 13.23 -16.48
N LYS A 200 0.14 12.64 -16.80
CA LYS A 200 0.42 11.22 -16.49
C LYS A 200 0.43 10.99 -14.98
N LYS A 201 -0.07 9.84 -14.57
CA LYS A 201 -0.03 9.43 -13.17
C LYS A 201 1.42 9.38 -12.68
N SER A 202 1.67 10.05 -11.56
CA SER A 202 2.91 9.88 -10.80
C SER A 202 2.62 9.01 -9.57
N PRO A 203 3.44 8.00 -9.29
CA PRO A 203 3.31 7.25 -8.04
C PRO A 203 3.57 8.17 -6.85
N TYR A 204 3.07 7.77 -5.67
CA TYR A 204 3.40 8.45 -4.43
C TYR A 204 4.94 8.45 -4.24
N PRO A 205 5.56 9.58 -3.88
CA PRO A 205 7.01 9.64 -3.76
C PRO A 205 7.51 8.72 -2.64
N LYS A 206 8.53 7.94 -2.94
CA LYS A 206 9.27 7.16 -1.97
C LYS A 206 10.69 7.70 -1.81
N THR A 207 11.33 7.38 -0.71
CA THR A 207 12.68 7.86 -0.41
C THR A 207 13.72 7.04 -1.17
N TRP A 208 14.38 7.67 -2.14
CA TRP A 208 15.44 7.07 -2.95
C TRP A 208 16.86 7.43 -2.47
N HIS A 209 16.97 8.28 -1.47
CA HIS A 209 18.25 8.84 -1.08
C HIS A 209 19.15 7.80 -0.40
N PRO A 210 20.43 7.61 -0.81
CA PRO A 210 21.33 6.62 -0.22
C PRO A 210 21.48 6.72 1.30
N LYS A 211 21.43 7.94 1.84
CA LYS A 211 21.49 8.17 3.29
C LYS A 211 20.32 7.55 4.06
N TYR A 212 19.14 7.42 3.44
CA TYR A 212 18.02 6.72 4.06
C TYR A 212 18.36 5.24 4.28
N ARG A 213 18.88 4.58 3.24
CA ARG A 213 19.34 3.19 3.32
C ARG A 213 20.41 3.02 4.40
N GLU A 214 21.45 3.86 4.38
CA GLU A 214 22.52 3.83 5.39
C GLU A 214 21.99 3.90 6.82
N LEU A 215 21.05 4.82 7.09
CA LEU A 215 20.51 5.02 8.42
C LEU A 215 19.60 3.88 8.90
N VAL A 216 18.73 3.35 8.03
CA VAL A 216 17.88 2.20 8.42
C VAL A 216 18.70 0.92 8.53
N SER A 217 19.74 0.73 7.70
CA SER A 217 20.67 -0.39 7.81
C SER A 217 21.43 -0.36 9.13
N LYS A 218 21.98 0.80 9.51
CA LYS A 218 22.65 0.97 10.79
C LYS A 218 21.76 0.61 11.98
N GLN A 219 20.49 1.06 11.97
CA GLN A 219 19.53 0.71 13.03
C GLN A 219 19.25 -0.80 13.08
N MET A 220 19.19 -1.47 11.92
CA MET A 220 18.99 -2.91 11.88
C MET A 220 20.25 -3.67 12.36
N GLU A 221 21.45 -3.18 12.05
CA GLU A 221 22.71 -3.71 12.57
C GLU A 221 22.77 -3.60 14.11
N GLU A 222 22.37 -2.43 14.66
CA GLU A 222 22.27 -2.20 16.10
C GLU A 222 21.27 -3.16 16.76
N LEU A 223 20.11 -3.39 16.14
CA LEU A 223 19.10 -4.34 16.59
C LEU A 223 19.67 -5.77 16.62
N LEU A 224 20.34 -6.18 15.56
CA LEU A 224 20.97 -7.51 15.46
C LEU A 224 22.08 -7.71 16.48
N ALA A 225 22.84 -6.66 16.80
CA ALA A 225 23.91 -6.69 17.81
C ALA A 225 23.37 -6.83 19.24
N GLN A 226 22.21 -6.24 19.55
CA GLN A 226 21.56 -6.37 20.85
C GLN A 226 21.09 -7.81 21.12
N GLY A 227 20.59 -8.51 20.10
CA GLY A 227 20.30 -9.94 20.11
C GLY A 227 19.05 -10.38 20.87
N ASN A 228 18.40 -9.51 21.65
CA ASN A 228 17.22 -9.80 22.49
C ASN A 228 15.96 -9.02 22.06
N GLU A 229 15.94 -8.46 20.86
CA GLU A 229 14.84 -7.67 20.35
C GLU A 229 13.63 -8.53 19.94
N PRO A 230 12.38 -8.10 20.21
CA PRO A 230 11.17 -8.90 19.94
C PRO A 230 11.05 -9.38 18.49
N LEU A 231 11.48 -8.57 17.52
CA LEU A 231 11.49 -8.95 16.11
C LEU A 231 12.22 -10.29 15.88
N LEU A 232 13.29 -10.57 16.63
CA LEU A 232 14.08 -11.77 16.47
C LEU A 232 13.37 -13.05 16.96
N GLN A 233 12.24 -12.90 17.65
CA GLN A 233 11.39 -14.03 18.02
C GLN A 233 10.56 -14.55 16.84
N ILE A 234 10.32 -13.71 15.84
CA ILE A 234 9.42 -14.02 14.71
C ILE A 234 10.12 -14.08 13.37
N VAL A 235 11.29 -13.45 13.22
CA VAL A 235 12.00 -13.30 11.95
C VAL A 235 13.37 -13.98 12.03
N LYS A 236 13.71 -14.72 10.96
CA LYS A 236 15.03 -15.37 10.81
C LYS A 236 16.12 -14.30 10.74
N LYS A 237 17.12 -14.40 11.62
CA LYS A 237 18.25 -13.48 11.71
C LYS A 237 19.05 -13.43 10.39
N GLU A 238 19.20 -14.57 9.74
CA GLU A 238 19.89 -14.70 8.44
C GLU A 238 19.21 -13.87 7.36
N LYS A 239 17.87 -13.80 7.36
CA LYS A 239 17.10 -13.01 6.41
C LYS A 239 17.27 -11.51 6.62
N LEU A 240 17.43 -11.07 7.85
CA LEU A 240 17.75 -9.67 8.16
C LEU A 240 19.16 -9.32 7.69
N GLN A 241 20.13 -10.22 7.87
CA GLN A 241 21.49 -10.06 7.37
C GLN A 241 21.53 -10.01 5.83
N GLU A 242 20.80 -10.91 5.16
CA GLU A 242 20.68 -10.86 3.67
C GLU A 242 20.17 -9.49 3.19
N LEU A 243 19.16 -8.90 3.84
CA LEU A 243 18.64 -7.58 3.47
C LEU A 243 19.67 -6.46 3.59
N LEU A 244 20.62 -6.55 4.53
CA LEU A 244 21.65 -5.54 4.70
C LEU A 244 22.69 -5.58 3.59
N HIS A 245 22.97 -6.76 3.04
CA HIS A 245 24.04 -6.98 2.05
C HIS A 245 23.54 -7.02 0.60
N GLU A 246 22.28 -7.32 0.37
CA GLU A 246 21.74 -7.48 -0.98
C GLU A 246 20.74 -6.38 -1.37
N ASP A 247 20.91 -5.84 -2.57
CA ASP A 247 19.88 -5.03 -3.23
C ASP A 247 18.94 -5.95 -4.01
N ARG A 248 17.81 -6.31 -3.39
CA ARG A 248 16.84 -7.16 -4.06
C ARG A 248 15.90 -6.33 -4.93
N SER A 249 15.71 -6.80 -6.15
CA SER A 249 14.73 -6.25 -7.10
C SER A 249 13.29 -6.62 -6.77
N ILE A 250 13.07 -7.64 -5.91
CA ILE A 250 11.73 -8.11 -5.54
C ILE A 250 11.20 -7.25 -4.39
N PRO A 251 10.16 -6.44 -4.60
CA PRO A 251 9.58 -5.63 -3.54
C PRO A 251 8.84 -6.52 -2.53
N TRP A 252 8.91 -6.14 -1.26
CA TRP A 252 8.15 -6.79 -0.19
C TRP A 252 6.64 -6.68 -0.42
N TYR A 253 6.18 -5.49 -0.78
CA TYR A 253 4.76 -5.22 -1.02
C TYR A 253 4.60 -4.10 -2.04
N GLY A 254 3.85 -4.38 -3.12
CA GLY A 254 3.63 -3.42 -4.19
C GLY A 254 4.94 -2.87 -4.78
N GLN A 255 4.87 -1.73 -5.41
CA GLN A 255 6.05 -1.09 -6.06
C GLN A 255 6.89 -0.24 -5.10
N LEU A 256 6.39 0.03 -3.90
CA LEU A 256 6.96 1.04 -3.00
C LEU A 256 7.89 0.48 -1.92
N MET A 257 7.82 -0.82 -1.61
CA MET A 257 8.63 -1.43 -0.55
C MET A 257 9.82 -2.22 -1.11
N ASN A 258 10.87 -1.50 -1.46
CA ASN A 258 12.18 -2.09 -1.78
C ASN A 258 12.99 -2.34 -0.49
N THR A 259 14.24 -2.76 -0.62
CA THR A 259 15.10 -3.11 0.52
C THR A 259 15.11 -2.07 1.65
N PRO A 260 15.34 -0.76 1.43
CA PRO A 260 15.34 0.22 2.53
C PRO A 260 13.98 0.34 3.23
N GLN A 261 12.89 0.30 2.48
CA GLN A 261 11.54 0.36 3.04
C GLN A 261 11.18 -0.92 3.78
N THR A 262 11.65 -2.07 3.33
CA THR A 262 11.48 -3.36 4.02
C THR A 262 12.22 -3.36 5.36
N ILE A 263 13.46 -2.91 5.39
CA ILE A 263 14.23 -2.74 6.64
C ILE A 263 13.47 -1.80 7.60
N ALA A 264 13.03 -0.64 7.09
CA ALA A 264 12.30 0.32 7.89
C ALA A 264 10.97 -0.23 8.42
N TYR A 265 10.26 -1.04 7.64
CA TYR A 265 9.05 -1.74 8.08
C TYR A 265 9.33 -2.75 9.20
N LEU A 266 10.37 -3.56 9.07
CA LEU A 266 10.75 -4.52 10.11
C LEU A 266 11.17 -3.82 11.42
N LEU A 267 11.82 -2.66 11.32
CA LEU A 267 12.11 -1.81 12.48
C LEU A 267 10.82 -1.24 13.12
N GLN A 268 9.80 -0.92 12.30
CA GLN A 268 8.48 -0.54 12.83
C GLN A 268 7.79 -1.71 13.54
N VAL A 269 7.89 -2.93 13.00
CA VAL A 269 7.37 -4.14 13.67
C VAL A 269 8.04 -4.32 15.03
N ASN A 270 9.36 -4.19 15.11
CA ASN A 270 10.09 -4.28 16.38
C ASN A 270 9.63 -3.20 17.37
N TYR A 271 9.52 -1.95 16.92
CA TYR A 271 9.03 -0.87 17.76
C TYR A 271 7.62 -1.14 18.28
N TRP A 272 6.71 -1.55 17.38
CA TRP A 272 5.33 -1.86 17.73
C TRP A 272 5.24 -2.98 18.76
N MET A 273 5.99 -4.07 18.57
CA MET A 273 6.01 -5.17 19.54
C MET A 273 6.46 -4.71 20.94
N LYS A 274 7.43 -3.81 21.01
CA LYS A 274 7.90 -3.23 22.29
C LYS A 274 6.89 -2.28 22.90
N ALA A 275 6.41 -1.32 22.11
CA ALA A 275 5.53 -0.24 22.60
C ALA A 275 4.17 -0.76 23.04
N TYR A 276 3.64 -1.79 22.36
CA TYR A 276 2.33 -2.38 22.65
C TYR A 276 2.42 -3.69 23.47
N HIS A 277 3.61 -4.06 23.94
CA HIS A 277 3.84 -5.27 24.74
C HIS A 277 3.28 -6.54 24.09
N VAL A 278 3.45 -6.67 22.78
CA VAL A 278 2.93 -7.80 22.00
C VAL A 278 3.60 -9.10 22.44
N GLN A 279 2.78 -10.08 22.78
CA GLN A 279 3.22 -11.42 23.11
C GLN A 279 2.87 -12.38 21.99
N ILE A 280 3.82 -13.20 21.58
CA ILE A 280 3.60 -14.25 20.58
C ILE A 280 3.20 -15.52 21.34
N GLN A 281 2.00 -16.01 21.06
CA GLN A 281 1.51 -17.31 21.50
C GLN A 281 1.53 -18.24 20.29
N VAL A 282 2.42 -19.21 20.33
CA VAL A 282 2.63 -20.22 19.28
C VAL A 282 2.12 -21.56 19.74
#